data_7a11cdf9c315c1366463562b3519f217
#
_entry.id   7a11cdf9c315c1366463562b3519f217
#
_cell.length_a   1.000
_cell.length_b   1.000
_cell.length_c   1.000
_cell.angle_alpha   90.00
_cell.angle_beta   90.00
_cell.angle_gamma   90.00
#
_symmetry.space_group_name_H-M   'P 1'
#
loop_
_entity.id
_entity.type
_entity.pdbx_description
1 polymer ?
#
loop_
_entity_poly.entity_id
_entity_poly.type
_entity_poly.pdbx_seq_one_letter_code
_entity_poly.pdbx_strand_id
1 'polypeptide(L)'
;LNSGYARLGRLQPIDDEKALLLASDRLESSKGLWRGLAKWRIVESSAPWSLTSGTGKWVFDTLSARINPTDACFSLAKAIQKKGGVFEPHLKKYPNIRTVWATGVHDLERISKFTNVKFRTAVKGQAALFNLNRVDYPQVYANSIHFVPHSNGTFAVGSTSENEFSSSTTTDERLETLIENSMSVIPELRRLEPIKRWADVRPRSESRAPIVGKHPMIEGDYIVNGGFKIGLGMAPELARVLISLIFDGIDQVPEAFKPNEIDRNSTNSCM
;
A
#
# COMPACT_ATOMS: atom_id res chain seq x y z
N LEU A 1 0.00 21.81 4.05
CA LEU A 1 -0.16 20.39 4.39
C LEU A 1 0.99 19.62 3.75
N ASN A 2 1.80 18.94 4.55
CA ASN A 2 2.96 18.18 4.07
C ASN A 2 2.71 16.68 4.31
N SER A 3 2.63 15.90 3.24
CA SER A 3 2.47 14.45 3.30
C SER A 3 3.81 13.71 3.22
N GLY A 4 4.92 14.43 3.13
CA GLY A 4 6.23 13.86 2.87
C GLY A 4 6.39 13.28 1.46
N TYR A 5 5.44 13.53 0.55
CA TYR A 5 5.50 13.03 -0.82
C TYR A 5 6.69 13.62 -1.57
N ALA A 6 7.47 12.73 -2.19
CA ALA A 6 8.50 13.11 -3.14
C ALA A 6 8.73 11.98 -4.15
N ARG A 7 8.88 12.35 -5.42
CA ARG A 7 9.13 11.43 -6.52
C ARG A 7 10.63 11.35 -6.79
N LEU A 8 11.36 10.68 -5.88
CA LEU A 8 12.82 10.53 -5.94
C LEU A 8 13.26 9.24 -6.65
N GLY A 9 12.31 8.42 -7.06
CA GLY A 9 12.59 7.13 -7.70
C GLY A 9 12.94 6.03 -6.71
N ARG A 10 13.33 4.88 -7.27
CA ARG A 10 13.72 3.69 -6.53
C ARG A 10 14.90 2.99 -7.18
N LEU A 11 15.85 2.56 -6.37
CA LEU A 11 16.92 1.65 -6.74
C LEU A 11 16.60 0.21 -6.34
N GLN A 12 17.01 -0.73 -7.19
CA GLN A 12 16.90 -2.16 -6.93
C GLN A 12 18.15 -2.86 -7.47
N PRO A 13 18.91 -3.60 -6.65
CA PRO A 13 20.06 -4.39 -7.11
C PRO A 13 19.64 -5.43 -8.13
N ILE A 14 20.51 -5.73 -9.08
CA ILE A 14 20.39 -6.82 -10.04
C ILE A 14 21.47 -7.85 -9.67
N ASP A 15 21.07 -8.96 -9.03
CA ASP A 15 22.01 -9.84 -8.35
C ASP A 15 22.51 -10.99 -9.25
N ASP A 16 21.78 -11.34 -10.31
CA ASP A 16 22.13 -12.40 -11.23
C ASP A 16 21.66 -12.11 -12.66
N GLU A 17 22.11 -12.95 -13.62
CA GLU A 17 21.78 -12.85 -15.03
C GLU A 17 20.26 -12.98 -15.29
N LYS A 18 19.56 -13.80 -14.52
CA LYS A 18 18.10 -13.95 -14.66
C LYS A 18 17.39 -12.66 -14.28
N ALA A 19 17.82 -12.02 -13.20
CA ALA A 19 17.30 -10.71 -12.79
C ALA A 19 17.63 -9.62 -13.81
N LEU A 20 18.81 -9.70 -14.46
CA LEU A 20 19.20 -8.77 -15.52
C LEU A 20 18.32 -8.92 -16.77
N LEU A 21 18.05 -10.13 -17.20
CA LEU A 21 17.13 -10.39 -18.30
C LEU A 21 15.73 -9.85 -18.00
N LEU A 22 15.20 -10.13 -16.82
CA LEU A 22 13.90 -9.62 -16.39
C LEU A 22 13.87 -8.08 -16.31
N ALA A 23 14.96 -7.46 -15.87
CA ALA A 23 15.08 -6.00 -15.84
C ALA A 23 15.08 -5.40 -17.24
N SER A 24 15.72 -6.08 -18.21
CA SER A 24 15.75 -5.69 -19.62
C SER A 24 14.37 -5.80 -20.29
N ASP A 25 13.65 -6.91 -20.05
CA ASP A 25 12.28 -7.08 -20.54
C ASP A 25 11.33 -6.00 -19.99
N ARG A 26 11.50 -5.65 -18.72
CA ARG A 26 10.73 -4.57 -18.09
C ARG A 26 11.11 -3.19 -18.62
N LEU A 27 12.36 -2.98 -19.02
CA LEU A 27 12.77 -1.74 -19.68
C LEU A 27 11.97 -1.52 -20.97
N GLU A 28 11.81 -2.56 -21.79
CA GLU A 28 11.04 -2.46 -23.04
C GLU A 28 9.54 -2.28 -22.75
N SER A 29 8.95 -3.10 -21.89
CA SER A 29 7.53 -3.03 -21.58
C SER A 29 7.15 -1.70 -20.88
N SER A 30 8.05 -1.11 -20.10
CA SER A 30 7.81 0.18 -19.42
C SER A 30 7.57 1.33 -20.40
N LYS A 31 8.12 1.30 -21.59
CA LYS A 31 7.94 2.32 -22.63
C LYS A 31 6.47 2.46 -23.00
N GLY A 32 5.80 1.33 -23.26
CA GLY A 32 4.38 1.30 -23.58
C GLY A 32 3.47 1.56 -22.37
N LEU A 33 3.78 0.94 -21.23
CA LEU A 33 2.96 1.04 -20.03
C LEU A 33 3.00 2.44 -19.41
N TRP A 34 4.16 3.07 -19.36
CA TRP A 34 4.32 4.35 -18.69
C TRP A 34 4.17 5.56 -19.59
N ARG A 35 4.12 5.36 -20.91
CA ARG A 35 3.82 6.41 -21.92
C ARG A 35 4.61 7.72 -21.71
N GLY A 36 5.88 7.60 -21.34
CA GLY A 36 6.76 8.75 -21.07
C GLY A 36 6.59 9.44 -19.70
N LEU A 37 5.61 9.04 -18.89
CA LEU A 37 5.38 9.60 -17.54
C LEU A 37 6.48 9.23 -16.54
N ALA A 38 7.22 8.17 -16.82
CA ALA A 38 8.33 7.69 -16.01
C ALA A 38 9.35 6.94 -16.88
N LYS A 39 10.51 6.65 -16.28
CA LYS A 39 11.60 5.92 -16.94
C LYS A 39 12.03 4.75 -16.06
N TRP A 40 12.22 3.59 -16.69
CA TRP A 40 12.91 2.44 -16.15
C TRP A 40 14.30 2.41 -16.76
N ARG A 41 15.35 2.28 -15.96
CA ARG A 41 16.73 2.29 -16.43
C ARG A 41 17.51 1.18 -15.75
N ILE A 42 18.47 0.61 -16.46
CA ILE A 42 19.55 -0.19 -15.88
C ILE A 42 20.76 0.74 -15.79
N VAL A 43 21.31 0.88 -14.59
CA VAL A 43 22.41 1.80 -14.28
C VAL A 43 23.59 1.04 -13.66
N GLU A 44 24.80 1.58 -13.79
CA GLU A 44 26.04 1.02 -13.26
C GLU A 44 26.52 1.71 -11.98
N SER A 45 25.66 2.51 -11.37
CA SER A 45 25.92 3.19 -10.11
C SER A 45 24.67 3.19 -9.24
N SER A 46 24.84 2.91 -7.96
CA SER A 46 23.79 3.04 -6.94
C SER A 46 23.80 4.40 -6.24
N ALA A 47 24.64 5.34 -6.67
CA ALA A 47 24.69 6.66 -6.03
C ALA A 47 23.30 7.30 -5.90
N PRO A 48 23.01 8.00 -4.82
CA PRO A 48 23.88 8.37 -3.69
C PRO A 48 24.09 7.25 -2.63
N TRP A 49 23.49 6.08 -2.83
CA TRP A 49 23.72 4.91 -2.00
C TRP A 49 25.03 4.20 -2.36
N SER A 50 25.56 3.41 -1.42
CA SER A 50 26.67 2.48 -1.67
C SER A 50 26.16 1.05 -1.59
N LEU A 51 25.24 0.68 -2.48
CA LEU A 51 24.64 -0.65 -2.51
C LEU A 51 25.55 -1.64 -3.25
N THR A 52 25.49 -2.90 -2.84
CA THR A 52 26.09 -4.02 -3.58
C THR A 52 25.08 -4.63 -4.54
N SER A 53 25.57 -5.24 -5.62
CA SER A 53 24.78 -6.00 -6.58
C SER A 53 25.68 -7.09 -7.18
N GLY A 54 25.17 -8.27 -7.39
CA GLY A 54 25.93 -9.41 -7.93
C GLY A 54 26.42 -9.18 -9.36
N THR A 55 25.72 -8.33 -10.14
CA THR A 55 26.11 -7.99 -11.53
C THR A 55 26.81 -6.64 -11.66
N GLY A 56 26.95 -5.87 -10.59
CA GLY A 56 27.41 -4.47 -10.63
C GLY A 56 26.40 -3.53 -11.29
N LYS A 57 25.14 -3.94 -11.43
CA LYS A 57 24.09 -3.14 -12.07
C LYS A 57 22.87 -3.02 -11.17
N TRP A 58 22.10 -1.96 -11.38
CA TRP A 58 20.88 -1.65 -10.62
C TRP A 58 19.78 -1.22 -11.59
N VAL A 59 18.54 -1.54 -11.22
CA VAL A 59 17.38 -0.86 -11.78
C VAL A 59 17.20 0.47 -11.06
N PHE A 60 16.99 1.53 -11.82
CA PHE A 60 16.49 2.81 -11.33
C PHE A 60 15.19 3.17 -12.02
N ASP A 61 14.10 3.29 -11.28
CA ASP A 61 12.81 3.76 -11.81
C ASP A 61 12.49 5.16 -11.28
N THR A 62 11.91 5.99 -12.14
CA THR A 62 11.45 7.34 -11.78
C THR A 62 9.94 7.39 -11.51
N LEU A 63 9.23 6.26 -11.56
CA LEU A 63 7.81 6.17 -11.22
C LEU A 63 7.60 6.17 -9.72
N SER A 64 8.47 5.48 -9.01
CA SER A 64 8.37 5.30 -7.56
C SER A 64 8.46 6.63 -6.81
N ALA A 65 7.52 6.81 -5.90
CA ALA A 65 7.48 7.97 -5.01
C ALA A 65 7.40 7.49 -3.57
N ARG A 66 7.96 8.27 -2.66
CA ARG A 66 7.79 8.07 -1.23
C ARG A 66 6.62 8.91 -0.71
N ILE A 67 6.04 8.46 0.37
CA ILE A 67 5.08 9.22 1.18
C ILE A 67 5.25 8.78 2.64
N ASN A 68 5.04 9.68 3.58
CA ASN A 68 4.85 9.30 4.97
C ASN A 68 3.35 9.05 5.20
N PRO A 69 2.92 7.81 5.46
CA PRO A 69 1.49 7.50 5.57
C PRO A 69 0.79 8.26 6.70
N THR A 70 1.46 8.44 7.83
CA THR A 70 0.93 9.19 8.97
C THR A 70 0.70 10.66 8.61
N ASP A 71 1.71 11.32 8.03
CA ASP A 71 1.61 12.72 7.63
C ASP A 71 0.57 12.91 6.50
N ALA A 72 0.47 11.95 5.60
CA ALA A 72 -0.56 11.95 4.55
C ALA A 72 -1.97 11.88 5.13
N CYS A 73 -2.22 10.97 6.06
CA CYS A 73 -3.53 10.86 6.74
C CYS A 73 -3.87 12.14 7.52
N PHE A 74 -2.93 12.70 8.27
CA PHE A 74 -3.12 13.98 8.95
C PHE A 74 -3.39 15.13 7.98
N SER A 75 -2.68 15.19 6.88
CA SER A 75 -2.88 16.20 5.85
C SER A 75 -4.26 16.13 5.23
N LEU A 76 -4.72 14.91 4.91
CA LEU A 76 -6.07 14.68 4.37
C LEU A 76 -7.15 15.02 5.40
N ALA A 77 -6.98 14.59 6.67
CA ALA A 77 -7.91 14.92 7.75
C ALA A 77 -8.07 16.44 7.92
N LYS A 78 -6.95 17.18 7.97
CA LYS A 78 -6.98 18.65 8.05
C LYS A 78 -7.65 19.28 6.81
N ALA A 79 -7.43 18.72 5.62
CA ALA A 79 -8.07 19.21 4.40
C ALA A 79 -9.59 19.02 4.44
N ILE A 80 -10.07 17.87 4.94
CA ILE A 80 -11.49 17.57 5.13
C ILE A 80 -12.10 18.57 6.14
N GLN A 81 -11.47 18.77 7.29
CA GLN A 81 -11.93 19.75 8.31
C GLN A 81 -11.98 21.16 7.75
N LYS A 82 -10.96 21.59 6.99
CA LYS A 82 -10.94 22.91 6.35
C LYS A 82 -12.09 23.12 5.36
N LYS A 83 -12.62 22.03 4.80
CA LYS A 83 -13.79 22.03 3.90
C LYS A 83 -15.13 21.84 4.64
N GLY A 84 -15.14 21.89 5.95
CA GLY A 84 -16.34 21.76 6.78
C GLY A 84 -16.69 20.30 7.15
N GLY A 85 -15.84 19.33 6.81
CA GLY A 85 -16.01 17.95 7.22
C GLY A 85 -15.77 17.77 8.74
N VAL A 86 -16.51 16.86 9.35
CA VAL A 86 -16.44 16.55 10.78
C VAL A 86 -15.93 15.12 10.99
N PHE A 87 -15.12 14.90 12.00
CA PHE A 87 -14.69 13.58 12.44
C PHE A 87 -15.47 13.20 13.70
N GLU A 88 -16.21 12.10 13.63
CA GLU A 88 -16.97 11.54 14.74
C GLU A 88 -16.32 10.23 15.20
N PRO A 89 -16.15 10.01 16.51
CA PRO A 89 -15.53 8.78 17.03
C PRO A 89 -16.43 7.54 16.90
N HIS A 90 -17.73 7.75 16.70
CA HIS A 90 -18.70 6.68 16.57
C HIS A 90 -19.54 6.85 15.32
N LEU A 91 -19.80 5.71 14.64
CA LEU A 91 -20.68 5.69 13.48
C LEU A 91 -22.11 6.09 13.91
N LYS A 92 -22.58 7.21 13.39
CA LYS A 92 -23.99 7.60 13.45
C LYS A 92 -24.62 7.35 12.10
N LYS A 93 -25.67 6.53 12.03
CA LYS A 93 -26.50 6.45 10.83
C LYS A 93 -27.39 7.66 10.74
N TYR A 94 -27.28 8.39 9.65
CA TYR A 94 -28.21 9.46 9.31
C TYR A 94 -29.12 8.98 8.17
N PRO A 95 -30.43 9.14 8.30
CA PRO A 95 -31.35 8.80 7.21
C PRO A 95 -31.00 9.63 5.96
N ASN A 96 -31.07 9.02 4.79
CA ASN A 96 -30.82 9.65 3.49
C ASN A 96 -29.36 10.13 3.23
N ILE A 97 -28.41 9.73 4.04
CA ILE A 97 -26.99 9.99 3.77
C ILE A 97 -26.34 8.74 3.15
N ARG A 98 -25.66 8.95 2.03
CA ARG A 98 -24.85 7.90 1.38
C ARG A 98 -23.61 7.65 2.22
N THR A 99 -23.33 6.39 2.56
CA THR A 99 -22.18 5.97 3.34
C THR A 99 -21.17 5.28 2.46
N VAL A 100 -19.88 5.63 2.63
CA VAL A 100 -18.76 4.92 2.01
C VAL A 100 -18.01 4.15 3.09
N TRP A 101 -17.99 2.84 2.96
CA TRP A 101 -17.29 1.93 3.89
C TRP A 101 -15.83 1.75 3.43
N ALA A 102 -14.90 2.33 4.17
CA ALA A 102 -13.45 2.25 3.94
C ALA A 102 -12.73 1.67 5.18
N THR A 103 -13.25 0.60 5.73
CA THR A 103 -13.00 0.09 7.09
C THR A 103 -11.91 -0.98 7.15
N GLY A 104 -11.24 -1.26 6.03
CA GLY A 104 -10.12 -2.19 5.98
C GLY A 104 -10.52 -3.63 6.30
N VAL A 105 -9.69 -4.33 7.08
CA VAL A 105 -9.83 -5.76 7.37
C VAL A 105 -11.17 -6.11 8.03
N HIS A 106 -11.61 -5.31 8.99
CA HIS A 106 -12.82 -5.60 9.77
C HIS A 106 -14.07 -5.73 8.92
N ASP A 107 -14.23 -4.89 7.92
CA ASP A 107 -15.40 -4.96 7.04
C ASP A 107 -15.32 -6.12 6.06
N LEU A 108 -14.13 -6.41 5.54
CA LEU A 108 -13.91 -7.60 4.70
C LEU A 108 -14.20 -8.90 5.45
N GLU A 109 -13.83 -8.99 6.72
CA GLU A 109 -14.17 -10.13 7.57
C GLU A 109 -15.69 -10.25 7.79
N ARG A 110 -16.35 -9.12 8.04
CA ARG A 110 -17.80 -9.07 8.20
C ARG A 110 -18.50 -9.53 6.91
N ILE A 111 -18.13 -8.97 5.79
CA ILE A 111 -18.68 -9.34 4.47
C ILE A 111 -18.45 -10.83 4.20
N SER A 112 -17.24 -11.36 4.45
CA SER A 112 -16.93 -12.78 4.25
C SER A 112 -17.82 -13.72 5.06
N LYS A 113 -18.17 -13.34 6.29
CA LYS A 113 -19.04 -14.16 7.17
C LYS A 113 -20.46 -14.24 6.66
N PHE A 114 -20.96 -13.22 6.00
CA PHE A 114 -22.36 -13.11 5.56
C PHE A 114 -22.57 -13.44 4.08
N THR A 115 -21.51 -13.57 3.29
CA THR A 115 -21.63 -13.67 1.83
C THR A 115 -20.92 -14.89 1.37
N ASN A 116 -20.75 -15.95 1.67
CA ASN A 116 -19.96 -17.07 1.10
C ASN A 116 -18.80 -16.67 0.14
N VAL A 117 -18.54 -15.38 0.00
CA VAL A 117 -17.41 -14.83 -0.74
C VAL A 117 -16.20 -14.85 0.18
N LYS A 118 -15.24 -15.73 -0.12
CA LYS A 118 -13.98 -15.81 0.62
C LYS A 118 -13.11 -14.60 0.29
N PHE A 119 -13.24 -13.53 1.07
CA PHE A 119 -12.18 -12.52 1.11
C PHE A 119 -11.00 -13.12 1.89
N ARG A 120 -9.88 -13.35 1.25
CA ARG A 120 -8.61 -13.68 1.94
C ARG A 120 -8.14 -12.41 2.64
N THR A 121 -8.48 -12.29 3.90
CA THR A 121 -8.79 -11.05 4.57
C THR A 121 -7.61 -10.30 5.14
N ALA A 122 -6.59 -10.95 5.62
CA ALA A 122 -5.54 -10.29 6.37
C ALA A 122 -4.16 -10.82 5.99
N VAL A 123 -3.25 -9.90 5.68
CA VAL A 123 -1.82 -10.22 5.57
C VAL A 123 -1.07 -9.31 6.52
N LYS A 124 -0.55 -9.87 7.60
CA LYS A 124 0.24 -9.12 8.57
C LYS A 124 1.55 -8.66 7.94
N GLY A 125 1.98 -7.48 8.32
CA GLY A 125 3.29 -6.93 8.00
C GLY A 125 3.86 -6.23 9.20
N GLN A 126 5.15 -6.47 9.43
CA GLN A 126 5.92 -5.84 10.48
C GLN A 126 6.98 -4.95 9.87
N ALA A 127 7.27 -3.84 10.52
CA ALA A 127 8.26 -2.89 10.04
C ALA A 127 8.90 -2.11 11.20
N ALA A 128 10.02 -1.47 10.91
CA ALA A 128 10.76 -0.66 11.86
C ALA A 128 11.06 0.74 11.30
N LEU A 129 11.18 1.71 12.19
CA LEU A 129 11.57 3.08 11.87
C LEU A 129 12.88 3.41 12.57
N PHE A 130 13.80 4.03 11.86
CA PHE A 130 15.10 4.45 12.35
C PHE A 130 15.26 5.97 12.23
N ASN A 131 16.15 6.53 13.04
CA ASN A 131 16.58 7.90 12.89
C ASN A 131 17.82 7.93 11.96
N LEU A 132 17.57 7.93 10.65
CA LEU A 132 18.59 7.97 9.60
C LEU A 132 18.16 8.99 8.54
N ASN A 133 18.81 10.14 8.52
CA ASN A 133 18.47 11.19 7.58
C ASN A 133 19.06 10.90 6.18
N ARG A 134 18.17 10.59 5.25
CA ARG A 134 18.44 10.36 3.81
C ARG A 134 17.34 10.98 2.95
N VAL A 135 16.88 12.20 3.33
CA VAL A 135 15.68 12.84 2.74
C VAL A 135 15.76 13.04 1.23
N ASP A 136 16.95 13.19 0.66
CA ASP A 136 17.14 13.41 -0.77
C ASP A 136 17.49 12.13 -1.55
N TYR A 137 17.52 10.99 -0.86
CA TYR A 137 17.89 9.71 -1.47
C TYR A 137 16.64 9.00 -2.05
N PRO A 138 16.78 8.30 -3.18
CA PRO A 138 15.73 7.41 -3.67
C PRO A 138 15.49 6.29 -2.68
N GLN A 139 14.27 5.76 -2.66
CA GLN A 139 14.02 4.54 -1.92
C GLN A 139 14.76 3.34 -2.52
N VAL A 140 15.00 2.31 -1.71
CA VAL A 140 15.64 1.07 -2.15
C VAL A 140 14.68 -0.10 -1.97
N TYR A 141 14.70 -1.05 -2.89
CA TYR A 141 14.07 -2.34 -2.74
C TYR A 141 15.11 -3.43 -2.98
N ALA A 142 15.48 -4.14 -1.94
CA ALA A 142 16.47 -5.22 -2.00
C ALA A 142 16.09 -6.32 -1.01
N ASN A 143 16.37 -7.58 -1.35
CA ASN A 143 16.09 -8.74 -0.49
C ASN A 143 14.63 -8.80 0.00
N SER A 144 13.67 -8.39 -0.85
CA SER A 144 12.24 -8.28 -0.51
C SER A 144 11.91 -7.24 0.57
N ILE A 145 12.86 -6.37 0.92
CA ILE A 145 12.71 -5.29 1.92
C ILE A 145 12.64 -3.95 1.19
N HIS A 146 11.71 -3.10 1.61
CA HIS A 146 11.66 -1.70 1.22
C HIS A 146 12.41 -0.83 2.24
N PHE A 147 13.22 0.07 1.76
CA PHE A 147 13.97 1.06 2.51
C PHE A 147 13.50 2.44 2.05
N VAL A 148 12.79 3.14 2.91
CA VAL A 148 12.09 4.38 2.52
C VAL A 148 12.54 5.55 3.39
N PRO A 149 13.36 6.46 2.84
CA PRO A 149 13.67 7.73 3.51
C PRO A 149 12.41 8.60 3.61
N HIS A 150 12.10 9.15 4.77
CA HIS A 150 11.01 10.10 4.94
C HIS A 150 11.52 11.55 4.95
N SER A 151 10.63 12.49 4.64
CA SER A 151 10.95 13.92 4.60
C SER A 151 11.29 14.54 5.95
N ASN A 152 10.94 13.87 7.05
CA ASN A 152 11.23 14.29 8.42
C ASN A 152 12.54 13.72 8.98
N GLY A 153 13.38 13.12 8.13
CA GLY A 153 14.67 12.55 8.54
C GLY A 153 14.59 11.14 9.14
N THR A 154 13.39 10.54 9.20
CA THR A 154 13.25 9.14 9.58
C THR A 154 13.38 8.20 8.39
N PHE A 155 13.63 6.92 8.67
CA PHE A 155 13.90 5.91 7.68
C PHE A 155 13.12 4.64 8.00
N ALA A 156 12.16 4.30 7.16
CA ALA A 156 11.35 3.10 7.34
C ALA A 156 11.98 1.89 6.66
N VAL A 157 11.99 0.77 7.36
CA VAL A 157 12.46 -0.53 6.87
C VAL A 157 11.35 -1.54 7.05
N GLY A 158 10.97 -2.21 5.97
CA GLY A 158 9.86 -3.15 5.98
C GLY A 158 9.55 -3.73 4.61
N SER A 159 8.76 -4.75 4.55
CA SER A 159 8.00 -5.30 5.66
C SER A 159 7.92 -6.82 5.52
N THR A 160 7.64 -7.49 6.62
CA THR A 160 7.24 -8.89 6.55
C THR A 160 5.94 -9.06 5.77
N SER A 161 5.60 -10.27 5.41
CA SER A 161 4.35 -10.60 4.72
C SER A 161 3.88 -11.98 5.18
N GLU A 162 2.94 -11.98 6.14
CA GLU A 162 2.54 -13.16 6.88
C GLU A 162 1.06 -13.45 6.65
N ASN A 163 0.76 -14.67 6.21
CA ASN A 163 -0.63 -15.13 6.04
C ASN A 163 -1.16 -15.78 7.33
N GLU A 164 -0.26 -16.23 8.20
CA GLU A 164 -0.58 -16.87 9.49
C GLU A 164 0.12 -16.12 10.61
N PHE A 165 -0.63 -15.74 11.63
CA PHE A 165 -0.14 -14.99 12.79
C PHE A 165 -1.09 -15.14 13.97
N SER A 166 -0.55 -15.11 15.18
CA SER A 166 -1.32 -15.18 16.42
C SER A 166 -1.87 -13.83 16.87
N SER A 167 -1.18 -12.74 16.52
CA SER A 167 -1.58 -11.37 16.83
C SER A 167 -1.37 -10.48 15.61
N SER A 168 -2.36 -9.64 15.32
CA SER A 168 -2.33 -8.71 14.18
C SER A 168 -1.45 -7.47 14.42
N THR A 169 -1.23 -7.09 15.68
CA THR A 169 -0.63 -5.79 16.05
C THR A 169 0.68 -5.89 16.83
N THR A 170 1.05 -7.09 17.31
CA THR A 170 2.33 -7.30 18.01
C THR A 170 3.43 -7.72 17.05
N THR A 171 4.63 -7.19 17.27
CA THR A 171 5.83 -7.64 16.55
C THR A 171 6.41 -8.90 17.18
N ASP A 172 7.17 -9.66 16.40
CA ASP A 172 7.82 -10.89 16.80
C ASP A 172 9.22 -11.03 16.18
N GLU A 173 9.87 -12.17 16.35
CA GLU A 173 11.21 -12.49 15.84
C GLU A 173 11.40 -12.30 14.33
N ARG A 174 10.31 -12.38 13.54
CA ARG A 174 10.37 -12.13 12.09
C ARG A 174 10.76 -10.70 11.78
N LEU A 175 10.37 -9.74 12.63
CA LEU A 175 10.82 -8.35 12.49
C LEU A 175 12.31 -8.24 12.82
N GLU A 176 12.81 -8.89 13.85
CA GLU A 176 14.23 -8.84 14.22
C GLU A 176 15.08 -9.44 13.10
N THR A 177 14.69 -10.57 12.54
CA THR A 177 15.33 -11.17 11.36
C THR A 177 15.33 -10.21 10.15
N LEU A 178 14.21 -9.49 9.92
CA LEU A 178 14.14 -8.49 8.85
C LEU A 178 15.11 -7.33 9.11
N ILE A 179 15.22 -6.86 10.34
CA ILE A 179 16.17 -5.80 10.74
C ILE A 179 17.61 -6.27 10.52
N GLU A 180 17.97 -7.47 10.96
CA GLU A 180 19.29 -8.05 10.74
C GLU A 180 19.62 -8.15 9.24
N ASN A 181 18.70 -8.67 8.43
CA ASN A 181 18.86 -8.74 6.98
C ASN A 181 19.02 -7.35 6.34
N SER A 182 18.35 -6.34 6.88
CA SER A 182 18.43 -4.98 6.37
C SER A 182 19.83 -4.36 6.54
N MET A 183 20.57 -4.77 7.57
CA MET A 183 21.93 -4.30 7.84
C MET A 183 22.96 -4.79 6.80
N SER A 184 22.66 -5.83 6.04
CA SER A 184 23.49 -6.26 4.92
C SER A 184 23.33 -5.34 3.70
N VAL A 185 22.15 -4.74 3.54
CA VAL A 185 21.84 -3.83 2.42
C VAL A 185 22.24 -2.39 2.74
N ILE A 186 21.92 -1.93 3.96
CA ILE A 186 22.23 -0.57 4.45
C ILE A 186 23.07 -0.70 5.74
N PRO A 187 24.39 -0.76 5.62
CA PRO A 187 25.28 -1.02 6.76
C PRO A 187 25.19 0.02 7.88
N GLU A 188 24.77 1.24 7.60
CA GLU A 188 24.57 2.29 8.59
C GLU A 188 23.58 1.89 9.69
N LEU A 189 22.62 1.01 9.38
CA LEU A 189 21.61 0.53 10.33
C LEU A 189 22.23 -0.26 11.49
N ARG A 190 23.42 -0.83 11.33
CA ARG A 190 24.13 -1.58 12.39
C ARG A 190 24.44 -0.76 13.64
N ARG A 191 24.46 0.57 13.50
CA ARG A 191 24.81 1.51 14.57
C ARG A 191 23.59 2.22 15.15
N LEU A 192 22.40 1.82 14.72
CA LEU A 192 21.15 2.50 15.05
C LEU A 192 20.16 1.50 15.66
N GLU A 193 19.51 1.94 16.74
CA GLU A 193 18.35 1.24 17.28
C GLU A 193 17.08 1.76 16.61
N PRO A 194 16.10 0.89 16.32
CA PRO A 194 14.81 1.33 15.85
C PRO A 194 14.09 2.21 16.87
N ILE A 195 13.69 3.40 16.46
CA ILE A 195 12.90 4.32 17.28
C ILE A 195 11.42 3.91 17.38
N LYS A 196 10.96 3.03 16.47
CA LYS A 196 9.62 2.45 16.49
C LYS A 196 9.62 1.09 15.80
N ARG A 197 8.89 0.14 16.38
CA ARG A 197 8.50 -1.15 15.80
C ARG A 197 6.99 -1.21 15.74
N TRP A 198 6.42 -1.76 14.67
CA TRP A 198 4.97 -1.94 14.59
C TRP A 198 4.60 -3.14 13.71
N ALA A 199 3.42 -3.65 13.94
CA ALA A 199 2.77 -4.63 13.09
C ALA A 199 1.34 -4.18 12.82
N ASP A 200 0.83 -4.52 11.65
CA ASP A 200 -0.58 -4.33 11.30
C ASP A 200 -0.96 -5.24 10.13
N VAL A 201 -2.23 -5.34 9.84
CA VAL A 201 -2.77 -6.20 8.79
C VAL A 201 -3.22 -5.39 7.59
N ARG A 202 -2.94 -5.93 6.40
CA ARG A 202 -3.36 -5.37 5.12
C ARG A 202 -4.64 -6.04 4.67
N PRO A 203 -5.69 -5.27 4.34
CA PRO A 203 -6.90 -5.83 3.74
C PRO A 203 -6.59 -6.36 2.33
N ARG A 204 -6.82 -7.65 2.10
CA ARG A 204 -6.58 -8.30 0.81
C ARG A 204 -7.85 -8.96 0.31
N SER A 205 -8.33 -8.56 -0.87
CA SER A 205 -9.34 -9.29 -1.61
C SER A 205 -8.78 -10.61 -2.16
N GLU A 206 -9.64 -11.52 -2.58
CA GLU A 206 -9.22 -12.77 -3.19
C GLU A 206 -8.44 -12.56 -4.48
N SER A 207 -8.90 -11.65 -5.33
CA SER A 207 -8.24 -11.28 -6.59
C SER A 207 -6.97 -10.45 -6.41
N ARG A 208 -6.70 -9.95 -5.19
CA ARG A 208 -5.67 -8.95 -4.85
C ARG A 208 -5.90 -7.57 -5.47
N ALA A 209 -6.99 -7.38 -6.21
CA ALA A 209 -7.42 -6.08 -6.72
C ALA A 209 -8.18 -5.33 -5.62
N PRO A 210 -8.19 -3.99 -5.63
CA PRO A 210 -9.09 -3.22 -4.79
C PRO A 210 -10.55 -3.57 -5.05
N ILE A 211 -11.39 -3.34 -4.05
CA ILE A 211 -12.85 -3.46 -4.17
C ILE A 211 -13.43 -2.06 -4.10
N VAL A 212 -14.23 -1.69 -5.10
CA VAL A 212 -14.89 -0.38 -5.15
C VAL A 212 -16.25 -0.50 -5.83
N GLY A 213 -17.27 0.15 -5.28
CA GLY A 213 -18.62 0.13 -5.87
C GLY A 213 -19.74 0.19 -4.83
N LYS A 214 -20.93 -0.29 -5.21
CA LYS A 214 -22.05 -0.43 -4.27
C LYS A 214 -21.74 -1.44 -3.19
N HIS A 215 -22.16 -1.15 -1.95
CA HIS A 215 -21.93 -2.09 -0.85
C HIS A 215 -22.73 -3.38 -1.06
N PRO A 216 -22.09 -4.58 -0.98
CA PRO A 216 -22.78 -5.83 -1.36
C PRO A 216 -23.93 -6.22 -0.44
N MET A 217 -23.92 -5.73 0.82
CA MET A 217 -24.92 -6.08 1.84
C MET A 217 -25.87 -4.94 2.23
N ILE A 218 -25.49 -3.69 1.99
CA ILE A 218 -26.23 -2.53 2.48
C ILE A 218 -26.67 -1.69 1.28
N GLU A 219 -27.98 -1.69 1.02
CA GLU A 219 -28.54 -0.92 -0.08
C GLU A 219 -28.35 0.59 0.12
N GLY A 220 -27.99 1.28 -0.96
CA GLY A 220 -27.72 2.72 -0.92
C GLY A 220 -26.32 3.11 -0.44
N ASP A 221 -25.58 2.19 0.17
CA ASP A 221 -24.20 2.41 0.62
C ASP A 221 -23.17 1.96 -0.42
N TYR A 222 -21.94 2.38 -0.22
CA TYR A 222 -20.81 2.10 -1.10
C TYR A 222 -19.63 1.53 -0.31
N ILE A 223 -18.71 0.87 -0.99
CA ILE A 223 -17.48 0.32 -0.39
C ILE A 223 -16.26 0.71 -1.23
N VAL A 224 -15.15 1.01 -0.54
CA VAL A 224 -13.80 1.06 -1.10
C VAL A 224 -12.85 0.39 -0.12
N ASN A 225 -12.26 -0.73 -0.53
CA ASN A 225 -11.47 -1.57 0.37
C ASN A 225 -10.45 -2.43 -0.41
N GLY A 226 -9.73 -3.31 0.27
CA GLY A 226 -8.88 -4.32 -0.37
C GLY A 226 -7.63 -3.78 -1.06
N GLY A 227 -7.18 -2.57 -0.76
CA GLY A 227 -6.03 -1.93 -1.41
C GLY A 227 -4.69 -2.64 -1.23
N PHE A 228 -4.59 -3.59 -0.30
CA PHE A 228 -3.45 -4.46 -0.05
C PHE A 228 -2.11 -3.71 -0.08
N LYS A 229 -1.20 -4.08 -1.03
CA LYS A 229 0.14 -3.46 -1.16
C LYS A 229 0.16 -2.22 -2.06
N ILE A 230 -0.94 -1.92 -2.77
CA ILE A 230 -1.02 -0.84 -3.75
C ILE A 230 -1.98 0.28 -3.35
N GLY A 231 -2.57 0.20 -2.16
CA GLY A 231 -3.65 1.07 -1.71
C GLY A 231 -3.34 2.57 -1.82
N LEU A 232 -2.16 3.01 -1.37
CA LEU A 232 -1.79 4.43 -1.44
C LEU A 232 -1.64 4.94 -2.89
N GLY A 233 -1.12 4.11 -3.79
CA GLY A 233 -0.99 4.46 -5.21
C GLY A 233 -2.34 4.50 -5.93
N MET A 234 -3.28 3.63 -5.55
CA MET A 234 -4.59 3.53 -6.17
C MET A 234 -5.63 4.48 -5.56
N ALA A 235 -5.43 4.93 -4.34
CA ALA A 235 -6.43 5.71 -3.59
C ALA A 235 -7.00 6.93 -4.35
N PRO A 236 -6.22 7.74 -5.07
CA PRO A 236 -6.76 8.88 -5.83
C PRO A 236 -7.74 8.45 -6.92
N GLU A 237 -7.40 7.40 -7.67
CA GLU A 237 -8.26 6.90 -8.76
C GLU A 237 -9.49 6.17 -8.23
N LEU A 238 -9.35 5.37 -7.17
CA LEU A 238 -10.49 4.72 -6.50
C LEU A 238 -11.47 5.76 -5.97
N ALA A 239 -10.97 6.85 -5.37
CA ALA A 239 -11.82 7.95 -4.92
C ALA A 239 -12.53 8.64 -6.09
N ARG A 240 -11.83 8.89 -7.21
CA ARG A 240 -12.39 9.53 -8.40
C ARG A 240 -13.55 8.72 -8.98
N VAL A 241 -13.32 7.43 -9.24
CA VAL A 241 -14.36 6.57 -9.84
C VAL A 241 -15.56 6.37 -8.91
N LEU A 242 -15.29 6.28 -7.59
CA LEU A 242 -16.35 6.14 -6.60
C LEU A 242 -17.20 7.41 -6.48
N ILE A 243 -16.59 8.59 -6.50
CA ILE A 243 -17.29 9.87 -6.47
C ILE A 243 -18.15 10.04 -7.73
N SER A 244 -17.62 9.71 -8.93
CA SER A 244 -18.38 9.74 -10.17
C SER A 244 -19.59 8.80 -10.13
N LEU A 245 -19.41 7.60 -9.57
CA LEU A 245 -20.52 6.66 -9.37
C LEU A 245 -21.58 7.22 -8.40
N ILE A 246 -21.16 7.84 -7.30
CA ILE A 246 -22.06 8.33 -6.25
C ILE A 246 -22.87 9.56 -6.70
N PHE A 247 -22.21 10.54 -7.31
CA PHE A 247 -22.80 11.86 -7.58
C PHE A 247 -23.32 12.00 -9.01
N ASP A 248 -22.63 11.42 -9.99
CA ASP A 248 -22.96 11.54 -11.41
C ASP A 248 -23.72 10.33 -11.93
N GLY A 249 -23.76 9.23 -11.19
CA GLY A 249 -24.32 7.95 -11.63
C GLY A 249 -23.50 7.25 -12.73
N ILE A 250 -22.26 7.73 -12.97
CA ILE A 250 -21.39 7.20 -14.01
C ILE A 250 -20.51 6.10 -13.44
N ASP A 251 -20.75 4.86 -13.85
CA ASP A 251 -19.98 3.70 -13.44
C ASP A 251 -18.74 3.50 -14.34
N GLN A 252 -17.59 3.95 -13.87
CA GLN A 252 -16.28 3.74 -14.49
C GLN A 252 -15.44 2.70 -13.74
N VAL A 253 -16.03 1.97 -12.79
CA VAL A 253 -15.33 0.97 -12.01
C VAL A 253 -15.00 -0.23 -12.89
N PRO A 254 -13.72 -0.64 -13.00
CA PRO A 254 -13.37 -1.86 -13.71
C PRO A 254 -14.12 -3.07 -13.13
N GLU A 255 -14.62 -3.96 -13.98
CA GLU A 255 -15.42 -5.12 -13.54
C GLU A 255 -14.68 -5.97 -12.48
N ALA A 256 -13.39 -6.17 -12.67
CA ALA A 256 -12.55 -6.91 -11.71
C ALA A 256 -12.42 -6.24 -10.33
N PHE A 257 -12.86 -4.99 -10.17
CA PHE A 257 -12.80 -4.25 -8.90
C PHE A 257 -14.17 -4.14 -8.24
N LYS A 258 -15.23 -4.51 -8.94
CA LYS A 258 -16.58 -4.50 -8.37
C LYS A 258 -16.72 -5.56 -7.28
N PRO A 259 -17.42 -5.27 -6.18
CA PRO A 259 -17.83 -6.31 -5.26
C PRO A 259 -18.76 -7.27 -5.99
N ASN A 260 -18.56 -8.59 -5.84
CA ASN A 260 -19.46 -9.57 -6.39
C ASN A 260 -20.86 -9.32 -5.82
N GLU A 261 -21.87 -9.23 -6.70
CA GLU A 261 -23.27 -9.16 -6.26
C GLU A 261 -23.60 -10.43 -5.50
N ILE A 262 -24.10 -10.27 -4.29
CA ILE A 262 -24.62 -11.38 -3.50
C ILE A 262 -25.95 -11.73 -4.09
N ASP A 263 -26.15 -12.99 -4.44
CA ASP A 263 -27.47 -13.49 -4.77
C ASP A 263 -28.39 -13.37 -3.55
N ARG A 264 -29.16 -12.30 -3.49
CA ARG A 264 -30.03 -11.93 -2.35
C ARG A 264 -31.12 -12.98 -2.08
N ASN A 265 -31.32 -13.91 -3.02
CA ASN A 265 -32.30 -14.99 -2.87
C ASN A 265 -31.80 -16.13 -1.98
N SER A 266 -30.50 -16.21 -1.69
CA SER A 266 -29.94 -17.24 -0.84
C SER A 266 -29.93 -16.93 0.67
N THR A 267 -30.19 -15.67 1.05
CA THR A 267 -30.14 -15.21 2.45
C THR A 267 -31.46 -15.30 3.21
N ASN A 268 -32.58 -15.57 2.53
CA ASN A 268 -33.89 -15.69 3.20
C ASN A 268 -34.19 -17.06 3.81
N SER A 269 -33.22 -17.99 3.87
CA SER A 269 -33.43 -19.32 4.46
C SER A 269 -32.78 -19.51 5.83
N CYS A 270 -32.21 -18.43 6.44
CA CYS A 270 -31.63 -18.49 7.78
C CYS A 270 -32.05 -17.25 8.61
N MET A 271 -33.34 -17.14 8.89
CA MET A 271 -33.91 -16.41 10.03
C MET A 271 -34.73 -17.36 10.89
#